data_c0091048f5e22f29615c5ca8520f60cb
#
_entry.id   c0091048f5e22f29615c5ca8520f60cb
#
_cell.length_a   1.000
_cell.length_b   1.000
_cell.length_c   1.000
_cell.angle_alpha   90.00
_cell.angle_beta   90.00
_cell.angle_gamma   90.00
#
_symmetry.space_group_name_H-M   'P 1'
#
loop_
_entity.id
_entity.type
_entity.pdbx_description
1 polymer ?
#
loop_
_entity_poly.entity_id
_entity_poly.type
_entity_poly.pdbx_seq_one_letter_code
_entity_poly.pdbx_strand_id
1 'polypeptide(L)'
;RRYEPMTSRAPYRAVGIASWYGRRYHGQKTASGEIYDMYAMTAAHPILPIPSYARVTATRSGRSVVVRINDRGPFVNDRLIDLSYVAAYRLGLIETGTGEVQVEVILPGVLDRWFR
;
A
#
# COMPACT_ATOMS: atom_id res chain seq x y z
N ARG A 1 17.58 -11.18 1.00
CA ARG A 1 16.20 -11.57 1.21
C ARG A 1 15.46 -11.68 -0.11
N ARG A 2 14.62 -12.66 -0.21
CA ARG A 2 13.91 -12.95 -1.44
C ARG A 2 12.45 -12.51 -1.33
N TYR A 3 11.96 -11.86 -2.37
CA TYR A 3 10.56 -11.43 -2.46
C TYR A 3 9.92 -12.12 -3.66
N GLU A 4 8.94 -12.96 -3.41
CA GLU A 4 8.20 -13.63 -4.48
C GLU A 4 6.77 -13.10 -4.49
N PRO A 5 6.32 -12.51 -5.60
CA PRO A 5 4.95 -12.03 -5.70
C PRO A 5 3.95 -13.16 -5.53
N MET A 6 2.86 -12.86 -4.85
CA MET A 6 1.72 -13.77 -4.73
C MET A 6 1.00 -13.83 -6.08
N THR A 7 0.65 -15.05 -6.50
CA THR A 7 -0.08 -15.25 -7.75
C THR A 7 -1.55 -15.57 -7.50
N SER A 8 -1.93 -15.89 -6.26
CA SER A 8 -3.30 -16.22 -5.89
C SER A 8 -3.86 -15.15 -4.96
N ARG A 9 -5.18 -15.04 -4.92
CA ARG A 9 -5.89 -14.10 -4.06
C ARG A 9 -6.18 -14.73 -2.71
N ALA A 10 -5.12 -15.03 -1.99
CA ALA A 10 -5.21 -15.62 -0.67
C ALA A 10 -5.30 -14.54 0.40
N PRO A 11 -5.85 -14.87 1.58
CA PRO A 11 -5.81 -13.93 2.72
C PRO A 11 -4.38 -13.53 3.05
N TYR A 12 -4.21 -12.27 3.42
CA TYR A 12 -2.91 -11.73 3.80
C TYR A 12 -3.12 -10.67 4.88
N ARG A 13 -2.33 -10.76 5.93
CA ARG A 13 -2.32 -9.76 7.00
C ARG A 13 -0.91 -9.71 7.56
N ALA A 14 -0.36 -8.51 7.67
CA ALA A 14 0.97 -8.31 8.22
C ALA A 14 1.04 -6.97 8.92
N VAL A 15 1.90 -6.89 9.93
CA VAL A 15 2.19 -5.65 10.64
C VAL A 15 3.64 -5.29 10.36
N GLY A 16 3.88 -4.04 10.06
CA GLY A 16 5.23 -3.57 9.77
C GLY A 16 5.26 -2.08 9.55
N ILE A 17 6.39 -1.59 9.07
CA ILE A 17 6.62 -0.15 8.91
C ILE A 17 6.21 0.28 7.51
N ALA A 18 5.35 1.29 7.45
CA ALA A 18 5.01 1.99 6.22
C ALA A 18 5.90 3.21 6.06
N SER A 19 6.27 3.49 4.83
CA SER A 19 6.82 4.77 4.42
C SER A 19 5.98 5.27 3.25
N TRP A 20 6.38 6.38 2.67
CA TRP A 20 5.67 6.88 1.49
C TRP A 20 6.65 7.48 0.51
N TYR A 21 6.34 7.38 -0.78
CA TYR A 21 7.19 7.95 -1.80
C TYR A 21 6.66 9.31 -2.22
N GLY A 22 7.59 10.21 -2.43
CA GLY A 22 7.27 11.60 -2.54
C GLY A 22 6.99 12.08 -3.95
N ARG A 23 6.97 13.40 -4.07
CA ARG A 23 6.65 14.12 -5.30
C ARG A 23 7.54 13.75 -6.47
N ARG A 24 8.80 13.40 -6.23
CA ARG A 24 9.74 13.15 -7.32
C ARG A 24 9.36 11.94 -8.18
N TYR A 25 8.51 11.05 -7.66
CA TYR A 25 8.04 9.91 -8.43
C TYR A 25 6.73 10.19 -9.16
N HIS A 26 6.12 11.34 -8.87
CA HIS A 26 4.86 11.73 -9.50
C HIS A 26 5.04 11.82 -11.01
N GLY A 27 4.17 11.18 -11.77
CA GLY A 27 4.24 11.16 -13.22
C GLY A 27 5.05 10.01 -13.81
N GLN A 28 5.72 9.19 -12.97
CA GLN A 28 6.51 8.07 -13.45
C GLN A 28 5.66 6.79 -13.49
N LYS A 29 6.03 5.86 -14.35
CA LYS A 29 5.33 4.58 -14.46
C LYS A 29 5.63 3.70 -13.27
N THR A 30 4.59 3.01 -12.78
CA THR A 30 4.70 2.00 -11.74
C THR A 30 4.85 0.62 -12.37
N ALA A 31 5.02 -0.41 -11.53
CA ALA A 31 5.16 -1.79 -12.01
C ALA A 31 3.92 -2.28 -12.75
N SER A 32 2.74 -1.73 -12.46
CA SER A 32 1.51 -2.07 -13.17
C SER A 32 1.42 -1.44 -14.55
N GLY A 33 2.31 -0.49 -14.87
CA GLY A 33 2.23 0.33 -16.07
C GLY A 33 1.40 1.60 -15.88
N GLU A 34 0.75 1.74 -14.75
CA GLU A 34 0.01 2.96 -14.42
C GLU A 34 0.99 4.09 -14.09
N ILE A 35 0.56 5.33 -14.30
CA ILE A 35 1.35 6.49 -13.92
C ILE A 35 1.12 6.76 -12.43
N TYR A 36 2.20 6.93 -11.67
CA TYR A 36 2.06 7.27 -10.26
C TYR A 36 1.43 8.66 -10.14
N ASP A 37 0.33 8.72 -9.40
CA ASP A 37 -0.36 9.94 -9.03
C ASP A 37 -0.29 10.07 -7.51
N MET A 38 0.45 11.05 -7.01
CA MET A 38 0.63 11.24 -5.57
C MET A 38 -0.68 11.55 -4.83
N TYR A 39 -1.71 11.94 -5.56
CA TYR A 39 -3.02 12.24 -4.99
C TYR A 39 -4.03 11.10 -5.11
N ALA A 40 -3.62 9.97 -5.64
CA ALA A 40 -4.46 8.78 -5.72
C ALA A 40 -4.17 7.85 -4.55
N MET A 41 -5.17 7.08 -4.14
CA MET A 41 -5.06 6.14 -3.03
C MET A 41 -4.41 4.85 -3.50
N THR A 42 -3.09 4.86 -3.62
CA THR A 42 -2.30 3.73 -4.12
C THR A 42 -1.11 3.45 -3.22
N ALA A 43 -0.48 2.29 -3.44
CA ALA A 43 0.71 1.90 -2.70
C ALA A 43 1.53 0.87 -3.47
N ALA A 44 2.79 0.74 -3.07
CA ALA A 44 3.68 -0.31 -3.51
C ALA A 44 3.79 -1.36 -2.41
N HIS A 45 3.75 -2.63 -2.79
CA HIS A 45 3.90 -3.74 -1.86
C HIS A 45 4.79 -4.81 -2.47
N PRO A 46 5.64 -5.49 -1.66
CA PRO A 46 6.62 -6.43 -2.22
C PRO A 46 6.00 -7.66 -2.88
N ILE A 47 4.87 -8.15 -2.37
CA ILE A 47 4.35 -9.45 -2.82
C ILE A 47 2.87 -9.49 -3.17
N LEU A 48 2.05 -8.55 -2.72
CA LEU A 48 0.62 -8.59 -3.01
C LEU A 48 0.37 -8.55 -4.52
N PRO A 49 -0.70 -9.21 -5.01
CA PRO A 49 -1.02 -9.17 -6.44
C PRO A 49 -1.18 -7.75 -6.97
N ILE A 50 -0.79 -7.52 -8.20
CA ILE A 50 -1.00 -6.26 -8.90
C ILE A 50 -1.98 -6.51 -10.05
N PRO A 51 -3.16 -5.87 -10.04
CA PRO A 51 -3.65 -5.01 -8.97
C PRO A 51 -4.33 -5.81 -7.85
N SER A 52 -4.34 -5.25 -6.68
CA SER A 52 -5.18 -5.73 -5.58
C SER A 52 -5.48 -4.54 -4.67
N TYR A 53 -6.39 -4.74 -3.73
CA TYR A 53 -6.74 -3.69 -2.77
C TYR A 53 -6.40 -4.16 -1.37
N ALA A 54 -5.93 -3.24 -0.56
CA ALA A 54 -5.57 -3.53 0.81
C ALA A 54 -6.07 -2.45 1.73
N ARG A 55 -6.51 -2.86 2.92
CA ARG A 55 -6.76 -1.92 4.00
C ARG A 55 -5.48 -1.74 4.78
N VAL A 56 -5.08 -0.50 4.96
CA VAL A 56 -3.90 -0.14 5.74
C VAL A 56 -4.38 0.62 6.96
N THR A 57 -4.04 0.11 8.13
CA THR A 57 -4.46 0.70 9.40
C THR A 57 -3.22 1.13 10.18
N ALA A 58 -3.14 2.40 10.54
CA ALA A 58 -2.10 2.88 11.43
C ALA A 58 -2.39 2.34 12.83
N THR A 59 -1.48 1.54 13.37
CA THR A 59 -1.74 0.82 14.62
C THR A 59 -1.90 1.76 15.80
N ARG A 60 -1.22 2.89 15.77
CA ARG A 60 -1.21 3.84 16.86
C ARG A 60 -2.51 4.65 16.97
N SER A 61 -3.04 5.11 15.84
CA SER A 61 -4.23 5.95 15.82
C SER A 61 -5.51 5.20 15.53
N GLY A 62 -5.40 4.03 14.90
CA GLY A 62 -6.56 3.29 14.42
C GLY A 62 -7.12 3.81 13.10
N ARG A 63 -6.54 4.87 12.53
CA ARG A 63 -6.96 5.36 11.21
C ARG A 63 -6.69 4.31 10.15
N SER A 64 -7.57 4.20 9.19
CA SER A 64 -7.37 3.26 8.08
C SER A 64 -7.76 3.88 6.75
N VAL A 65 -7.14 3.35 5.71
CA VAL A 65 -7.43 3.71 4.31
C VAL A 65 -7.44 2.44 3.49
N VAL A 66 -8.10 2.49 2.34
CA VAL A 66 -8.03 1.43 1.34
C VAL A 66 -7.19 1.95 0.20
N VAL A 67 -6.17 1.17 -0.19
CA VAL A 67 -5.27 1.53 -1.27
C VAL A 67 -5.28 0.46 -2.35
N ARG A 68 -5.06 0.89 -3.58
CA ARG A 68 -4.83 -0.01 -4.70
C ARG A 68 -3.34 -0.30 -4.79
N ILE A 69 -2.99 -1.58 -4.78
CA ILE A 69 -1.59 -1.99 -4.95
C ILE A 69 -1.31 -2.00 -6.46
N ASN A 70 -0.47 -1.09 -6.89
CA ASN A 70 -0.16 -0.93 -8.31
C ASN A 70 1.35 -0.87 -8.58
N ASP A 71 2.18 -1.13 -7.57
CA ASP A 71 3.62 -1.06 -7.73
C ASP A 71 4.30 -2.08 -6.83
N ARG A 72 5.58 -2.37 -7.12
CA ARG A 72 6.43 -3.28 -6.36
C ARG A 72 7.42 -2.53 -5.50
N GLY A 73 7.72 -3.08 -4.35
CA GLY A 73 8.56 -2.50 -3.33
C GLY A 73 7.75 -2.21 -2.08
N PRO A 74 8.38 -1.71 -1.06
CA PRO A 74 9.81 -1.49 -0.91
C PRO A 74 10.57 -2.80 -0.75
N PHE A 75 11.85 -2.80 -1.15
CA PHE A 75 12.70 -3.98 -1.01
C PHE A 75 13.75 -3.79 0.09
N VAL A 76 13.38 -3.04 1.10
CA VAL A 76 14.17 -2.77 2.28
C VAL A 76 13.62 -3.61 3.43
N ASN A 77 14.50 -4.31 4.15
CA ASN A 77 14.08 -5.31 5.11
C ASN A 77 13.13 -4.84 6.21
N ASP A 78 13.20 -3.58 6.58
CA ASP A 78 12.39 -3.05 7.67
C ASP A 78 11.16 -2.27 7.18
N ARG A 79 10.79 -2.43 5.90
CA ARG A 79 9.64 -1.73 5.32
C ARG A 79 8.65 -2.73 4.75
N LEU A 80 7.38 -2.49 5.06
CA LEU A 80 6.29 -3.36 4.62
C LEU A 80 5.58 -2.82 3.38
N ILE A 81 5.39 -1.51 3.30
CA ILE A 81 4.59 -0.90 2.26
C ILE A 81 5.06 0.54 2.04
N ASP A 82 5.02 1.00 0.79
CA ASP A 82 5.23 2.40 0.44
C ASP A 82 3.92 2.98 -0.03
N LEU A 83 3.42 3.95 0.72
CA LEU A 83 2.14 4.60 0.44
C LEU A 83 2.32 5.76 -0.53
N SER A 84 1.27 6.09 -1.28
CA SER A 84 1.22 7.36 -1.98
C SER A 84 1.18 8.50 -0.97
N TYR A 85 1.44 9.72 -1.45
CA TYR A 85 1.40 10.90 -0.57
C TYR A 85 0.04 11.03 0.13
N VAL A 86 -1.06 10.98 -0.63
CA VAL A 86 -2.37 11.21 -0.04
C VAL A 86 -2.77 10.07 0.93
N ALA A 87 -2.37 8.84 0.65
CA ALA A 87 -2.63 7.74 1.57
C ALA A 87 -1.90 7.96 2.90
N ALA A 88 -0.62 8.34 2.83
CA ALA A 88 0.16 8.66 4.02
C ALA A 88 -0.42 9.86 4.76
N TYR A 89 -0.88 10.87 4.04
CA TYR A 89 -1.50 12.04 4.63
C TYR A 89 -2.74 11.65 5.46
N ARG A 90 -3.60 10.82 4.88
CA ARG A 90 -4.81 10.38 5.57
C ARG A 90 -4.52 9.52 6.79
N LEU A 91 -3.41 8.80 6.79
CA LEU A 91 -2.99 8.00 7.94
C LEU A 91 -2.20 8.82 8.98
N GLY A 92 -1.90 10.08 8.68
CA GLY A 92 -1.15 10.92 9.60
C GLY A 92 0.34 10.64 9.63
N LEU A 93 0.91 10.14 8.53
CA LEU A 93 2.32 9.72 8.49
C LEU A 93 3.24 10.72 7.79
N ILE A 94 2.72 11.87 7.35
CA ILE A 94 3.55 12.81 6.58
C ILE A 94 4.69 13.38 7.42
N GLU A 95 4.39 13.85 8.63
CA GLU A 95 5.40 14.51 9.47
C GLU A 95 6.47 13.55 9.95
N THR A 96 6.08 12.33 10.34
CA THR A 96 7.03 11.34 10.82
C THR A 96 7.76 10.62 9.68
N GLY A 97 7.19 10.63 8.49
CA GLY A 97 7.75 9.93 7.32
C GLY A 97 7.50 8.43 7.33
N THR A 98 7.36 7.84 8.49
CA THR A 98 7.12 6.39 8.66
C THR A 98 6.18 6.18 9.82
N GLY A 99 5.60 4.98 9.88
CA GLY A 99 4.78 4.57 11.01
C GLY A 99 4.41 3.10 10.90
N GLU A 100 4.08 2.51 12.04
CA GLU A 100 3.65 1.12 12.04
C GLU A 100 2.22 1.00 11.54
N VAL A 101 2.01 0.05 10.64
CA VAL A 101 0.69 -0.20 10.07
C VAL A 101 0.41 -1.70 10.04
N GLN A 102 -0.88 -2.04 9.97
CA GLN A 102 -1.32 -3.36 9.60
C GLN A 102 -1.84 -3.30 8.17
N VAL A 103 -1.38 -4.20 7.31
CA VAL A 103 -1.82 -4.32 5.93
C VAL A 103 -2.63 -5.59 5.80
N GLU A 104 -3.86 -5.46 5.29
CA GLU A 104 -4.76 -6.59 5.11
C GLU A 104 -5.34 -6.53 3.70
N VAL A 105 -5.15 -7.61 2.92
CA VAL A 105 -5.70 -7.65 1.57
C VAL A 105 -7.23 -7.76 1.65
N ILE A 106 -7.90 -7.03 0.76
CA ILE A 106 -9.36 -7.09 0.64
C ILE A 106 -9.66 -8.05 -0.51
N LEU A 107 -10.31 -9.16 -0.18
CA LEU A 107 -10.67 -10.16 -1.18
C LEU A 107 -11.79 -9.63 -2.08
N PRO A 108 -11.84 -10.04 -3.36
CA PRO A 108 -12.74 -9.44 -4.35
C PRO A 108 -14.21 -9.39 -3.93
N GLY A 109 -14.73 -10.44 -3.35
CA GLY A 109 -16.13 -10.46 -2.94
C GLY A 109 -16.46 -9.45 -1.86
N VAL A 110 -15.52 -9.18 -0.95
CA VAL A 110 -15.69 -8.17 0.09
C VAL A 110 -15.63 -6.78 -0.51
N LEU A 111 -14.69 -6.56 -1.44
CA LEU A 111 -14.52 -5.28 -2.11
C LEU A 111 -15.80 -4.87 -2.84
N ASP A 112 -16.43 -5.81 -3.54
CA ASP A 112 -17.67 -5.55 -4.27
C ASP A 112 -18.76 -5.02 -3.35
N ARG A 113 -18.87 -5.56 -2.15
CA ARG A 113 -19.88 -5.11 -1.18
C ARG A 113 -19.58 -3.70 -0.68
N TRP A 114 -18.33 -3.30 -0.65
CA TRP A 114 -17.93 -1.99 -0.13
C TRP A 114 -18.20 -0.86 -1.12
N PHE A 115 -18.16 -1.16 -2.41
CA PHE A 115 -18.21 -0.14 -3.46
C PHE A 115 -19.47 -0.21 -4.32
N ARG A 116 -20.48 -0.89 -3.85
CA ARG A 116 -21.78 -0.91 -4.54
C ARG A 116 -22.66 0.27 -4.16
#